data_3fbb119be45d68ff19d8c1d271e12de5
#
_entry.id   3fbb119be45d68ff19d8c1d271e12de5
#
_cell.length_a   1.000
_cell.length_b   1.000
_cell.length_c   1.000
_cell.angle_alpha   90.00
_cell.angle_beta   90.00
_cell.angle_gamma   90.00
#
_symmetry.space_group_name_H-M   'P 1'
#
loop_
_entity.id
_entity.type
_entity.pdbx_description
1 polymer ?
#
loop_
_entity_poly.entity_id
_entity_poly.type
_entity_poly.pdbx_seq_one_letter_code
_entity_poly.pdbx_strand_id
1 'polypeptide(L)'
;MKINLFNSPFEMSLRILIMLDEFGDKCTEDKILAFDFMACYSTEFEVKDVNLHGNNALKFAELVSRRQLVSEAIKDLVLKGLVLAEAGEIFLYSVTDSGKNCIHKLESPYALEYRNIVNIIKYRYADKSDVELLNLIQRKSVYQEV
;
A
#
# COMPACT_ATOMS: atom_id res chain seq x y z
N MET A 1 3.53 9.45 -18.91
CA MET A 1 3.72 10.25 -18.02
C MET A 1 3.97 9.64 -16.78
N LYS A 2 4.78 10.06 -16.05
CA LYS A 2 5.05 9.49 -15.02
C LYS A 2 4.30 9.92 -13.95
N ILE A 3 3.72 9.20 -13.35
CA ILE A 3 2.98 9.54 -12.35
C ILE A 3 3.79 9.60 -11.27
N ASN A 4 4.10 10.53 -10.88
CA ASN A 4 4.77 10.65 -9.85
C ASN A 4 3.98 10.41 -8.78
N LEU A 5 4.09 9.49 -8.21
CA LEU A 5 3.37 9.14 -7.26
C LEU A 5 3.82 9.56 -6.17
N PHE A 6 3.30 10.31 -5.84
CA PHE A 6 3.67 10.85 -4.89
C PHE A 6 3.06 10.48 -3.74
N ASN A 7 3.56 10.77 -2.89
CA ASN A 7 3.32 10.53 -1.58
C ASN A 7 2.83 11.78 -0.94
N SER A 8 2.07 12.55 -1.62
CA SER A 8 1.38 13.60 -0.94
C SER A 8 0.35 12.96 0.00
N PRO A 9 -0.02 13.60 1.07
CA PRO A 9 -1.00 13.03 1.99
C PRO A 9 -2.30 12.67 1.29
N PHE A 10 -2.71 13.50 0.33
CA PHE A 10 -3.94 13.23 -0.40
C PHE A 10 -3.82 11.96 -1.22
N GLU A 11 -2.74 11.79 -1.93
CA GLU A 11 -2.57 10.61 -2.76
C GLU A 11 -2.41 9.37 -1.92
N MET A 12 -1.71 9.47 -0.81
CA MET A 12 -1.55 8.33 0.08
C MET A 12 -2.92 7.92 0.62
N SER A 13 -3.76 8.89 0.99
CA SER A 13 -5.09 8.58 1.49
C SER A 13 -5.95 7.89 0.44
N LEU A 14 -5.88 8.35 -0.80
CA LEU A 14 -6.64 7.71 -1.86
C LEU A 14 -6.19 6.29 -2.09
N ARG A 15 -4.90 6.07 -2.10
CA ARG A 15 -4.38 4.72 -2.32
C ARG A 15 -4.80 3.78 -1.19
N ILE A 16 -4.80 4.26 0.05
CA ILE A 16 -5.21 3.42 1.17
C ILE A 16 -6.70 3.08 1.08
N LEU A 17 -7.54 4.03 0.70
CA LEU A 17 -8.95 3.73 0.55
C LEU A 17 -9.21 2.71 -0.54
N ILE A 18 -8.52 2.83 -1.67
CA ILE A 18 -8.66 1.89 -2.76
C ILE A 18 -8.22 0.50 -2.29
N MET A 19 -7.11 0.45 -1.57
CA MET A 19 -6.58 -0.82 -1.09
C MET A 19 -7.54 -1.47 -0.12
N LEU A 20 -8.06 -0.73 0.83
CA LEU A 20 -8.97 -1.30 1.81
C LEU A 20 -10.27 -1.78 1.15
N ASP A 21 -10.71 -1.08 0.14
CA ASP A 21 -11.90 -1.49 -0.60
C ASP A 21 -11.62 -2.80 -1.34
N GLU A 22 -10.45 -2.92 -1.94
CA GLU A 22 -10.12 -4.15 -2.65
C GLU A 22 -9.93 -5.32 -1.70
N PHE A 23 -9.42 -5.09 -0.50
CA PHE A 23 -9.26 -6.19 0.43
C PHE A 23 -10.62 -6.70 0.91
N GLY A 24 -11.55 -5.83 1.08
CA GLY A 24 -12.89 -6.22 1.51
C GLY A 24 -12.95 -6.72 2.94
N ASP A 25 -11.89 -6.61 3.69
CA ASP A 25 -11.84 -7.08 5.06
C ASP A 25 -10.87 -6.22 5.84
N LYS A 26 -10.78 -6.42 7.13
CA LYS A 26 -9.93 -5.66 7.98
C LYS A 26 -8.49 -6.03 7.78
N CYS A 27 -7.60 -5.10 7.91
CA CYS A 27 -6.18 -5.41 7.84
C CYS A 27 -5.37 -4.49 8.74
N THR A 28 -4.14 -4.84 8.96
CA THR A 28 -3.25 -4.10 9.83
C THR A 28 -2.56 -2.98 9.08
N GLU A 29 -1.98 -2.06 9.80
CA GLU A 29 -1.18 -1.01 9.20
C GLU A 29 0.04 -1.59 8.48
N ASP A 30 0.63 -2.65 9.01
CA ASP A 30 1.78 -3.30 8.38
C ASP A 30 1.41 -3.86 7.00
N LYS A 31 0.22 -4.43 6.88
CA LYS A 31 -0.21 -4.96 5.60
C LYS A 31 -0.46 -3.82 4.62
N ILE A 32 -1.04 -2.73 5.08
CA ILE A 32 -1.27 -1.57 4.25
C ILE A 32 0.07 -1.03 3.75
N LEU A 33 1.04 -0.89 4.64
CA LEU A 33 2.35 -0.39 4.29
C LEU A 33 3.01 -1.29 3.26
N ALA A 34 3.00 -2.59 3.50
CA ALA A 34 3.67 -3.54 2.62
C ALA A 34 3.04 -3.54 1.23
N PHE A 35 1.73 -3.52 1.16
CA PHE A 35 1.05 -3.56 -0.12
C PHE A 35 1.26 -2.26 -0.89
N ASP A 36 1.27 -1.12 -0.21
CA ASP A 36 1.48 0.13 -0.91
C ASP A 36 2.91 0.20 -1.44
N PHE A 37 3.86 -0.27 -0.66
CA PHE A 37 5.25 -0.31 -1.12
C PHE A 37 5.37 -1.22 -2.33
N MET A 38 4.81 -2.41 -2.26
CA MET A 38 4.89 -3.37 -3.36
C MET A 38 4.17 -2.85 -4.60
N ALA A 39 3.07 -2.16 -4.44
CA ALA A 39 2.34 -1.64 -5.58
C ALA A 39 3.12 -0.54 -6.28
N CYS A 40 3.78 0.32 -5.52
CA CYS A 40 4.57 1.38 -6.11
C CYS A 40 5.84 0.89 -6.76
N TYR A 41 6.35 -0.25 -6.32
CA TYR A 41 7.54 -0.85 -6.92
C TYR A 41 7.16 -2.17 -7.59
N SER A 42 6.02 -2.19 -8.25
CA SER A 42 5.48 -3.45 -8.78
C SER A 42 6.42 -4.14 -9.74
N THR A 43 7.25 -3.40 -10.48
CA THR A 43 8.16 -4.05 -11.38
C THR A 43 9.19 -4.89 -10.64
N GLU A 44 9.43 -4.61 -9.37
CA GLU A 44 10.36 -5.42 -8.64
C GLU A 44 9.72 -6.61 -8.01
N PHE A 45 8.44 -6.61 -7.83
CA PHE A 45 7.74 -7.71 -7.22
C PHE A 45 6.92 -8.48 -8.24
N GLU A 46 6.88 -8.04 -9.49
CA GLU A 46 6.16 -8.71 -10.51
C GLU A 46 7.15 -9.39 -11.36
N VAL A 47 6.77 -9.83 -12.41
CA VAL A 47 7.62 -10.55 -13.20
C VAL A 47 8.53 -9.75 -14.00
N LYS A 48 8.36 -8.49 -14.11
CA LYS A 48 9.11 -7.76 -14.94
C LYS A 48 10.42 -7.63 -14.46
N ASP A 49 11.34 -7.81 -15.19
CA ASP A 49 12.57 -7.73 -14.80
C ASP A 49 13.20 -6.50 -15.02
N VAL A 50 12.63 -5.49 -15.03
CA VAL A 50 13.22 -4.30 -15.25
C VAL A 50 13.98 -3.93 -14.08
N ASN A 51 15.21 -3.71 -14.15
CA ASN A 51 15.90 -3.45 -13.06
C ASN A 51 15.93 -2.09 -12.77
N LEU A 52 15.39 -1.72 -11.81
CA LEU A 52 15.28 -0.48 -11.57
C LEU A 52 16.34 0.08 -10.91
N HIS A 53 17.25 -0.29 -10.89
CA HIS A 53 18.29 0.29 -10.39
C HIS A 53 18.08 1.13 -9.39
N GLY A 54 17.61 1.01 -8.78
CA GLY A 54 17.49 1.75 -7.79
C GLY A 54 18.43 1.50 -6.82
N ASN A 55 18.66 2.31 -5.97
CA ASN A 55 19.52 2.09 -4.95
C ASN A 55 18.76 1.41 -3.87
N ASN A 56 19.12 0.24 -3.48
CA ASN A 56 18.41 -0.54 -2.51
C ASN A 56 18.38 0.09 -1.13
N ALA A 57 19.43 0.80 -0.77
CA ALA A 57 19.44 1.51 0.49
C ALA A 57 18.40 2.62 0.47
N LEU A 58 18.23 3.28 -0.64
CA LEU A 58 17.22 4.30 -0.76
C LEU A 58 15.83 3.72 -0.70
N LYS A 59 15.62 2.54 -1.27
CA LYS A 59 14.32 1.92 -1.20
C LYS A 59 13.98 1.53 0.21
N PHE A 60 14.96 1.04 0.95
CA PHE A 60 14.70 0.66 2.32
C PHE A 60 14.42 1.90 3.16
N ALA A 61 15.17 2.97 2.96
CA ALA A 61 14.93 4.22 3.64
C ALA A 61 13.55 4.76 3.31
N GLU A 62 13.11 4.55 2.09
CA GLU A 62 11.80 4.98 1.68
C GLU A 62 10.71 4.17 2.39
N LEU A 63 10.94 2.90 2.64
CA LEU A 63 9.98 2.09 3.38
C LEU A 63 9.78 2.69 4.77
N VAL A 64 10.87 3.07 5.42
CA VAL A 64 10.81 3.64 6.74
C VAL A 64 10.06 4.98 6.72
N SER A 65 10.32 5.83 5.75
CA SER A 65 9.64 7.07 5.62
C SER A 65 8.19 6.90 5.27
N ARG A 66 7.89 5.94 4.43
CA ARG A 66 6.53 5.66 4.00
C ARG A 66 5.67 5.18 5.17
N ARG A 67 6.27 4.50 6.12
CA ARG A 67 5.53 4.05 7.31
C ARG A 67 4.90 5.24 8.03
N GLN A 68 5.63 6.33 8.15
CA GLN A 68 5.08 7.49 8.82
C GLN A 68 3.96 8.11 8.00
N LEU A 69 4.11 8.17 6.69
CA LEU A 69 3.07 8.72 5.82
C LEU A 69 1.81 7.87 5.86
N VAL A 70 1.96 6.56 5.87
CA VAL A 70 0.83 5.65 5.95
C VAL A 70 0.12 5.84 7.29
N SER A 71 0.87 5.90 8.36
CA SER A 71 0.29 6.05 9.69
C SER A 71 -0.50 7.36 9.80
N GLU A 72 0.04 8.43 9.27
CA GLU A 72 -0.63 9.72 9.31
C GLU A 72 -1.87 9.73 8.44
N ALA A 73 -1.80 9.10 7.28
CA ALA A 73 -2.93 9.04 6.38
C ALA A 73 -4.07 8.22 6.99
N ILE A 74 -3.75 7.11 7.64
CA ILE A 74 -4.74 6.29 8.31
C ILE A 74 -5.44 7.10 9.40
N LYS A 75 -4.69 7.84 10.19
CA LYS A 75 -5.28 8.64 11.24
C LYS A 75 -6.23 9.67 10.67
N ASP A 76 -5.84 10.31 9.59
CA ASP A 76 -6.66 11.32 8.96
C ASP A 76 -7.94 10.70 8.42
N LEU A 77 -7.84 9.52 7.80
CA LEU A 77 -9.00 8.84 7.25
C LEU A 77 -9.96 8.41 8.35
N VAL A 78 -9.43 7.96 9.47
CA VAL A 78 -10.26 7.58 10.61
C VAL A 78 -10.98 8.81 11.16
N LEU A 79 -10.28 9.93 11.27
CA LEU A 79 -10.90 11.14 11.78
C LEU A 79 -11.99 11.65 10.85
N LYS A 80 -11.87 11.40 9.57
CA LYS A 80 -12.88 11.82 8.61
C LYS A 80 -14.00 10.82 8.44
N GLY A 81 -13.95 9.73 9.16
CA GLY A 81 -15.00 8.71 9.09
C GLY A 81 -14.97 7.85 7.84
N LEU A 82 -13.85 7.85 7.11
CA LEU A 82 -13.74 7.06 5.89
C LEU A 82 -13.13 5.69 6.16
N VAL A 83 -12.46 5.54 7.27
CA VAL A 83 -11.87 4.26 7.69
C VAL A 83 -12.27 4.01 9.13
N LEU A 84 -12.59 2.75 9.43
CA LEU A 84 -12.91 2.34 10.77
C LEU A 84 -11.69 1.69 11.37
N ALA A 85 -11.33 2.08 12.60
CA ALA A 85 -10.25 1.46 13.32
C ALA A 85 -10.83 0.63 14.45
N GLU A 86 -10.46 -0.63 14.52
CA GLU A 86 -10.91 -1.50 15.60
C GLU A 86 -9.74 -1.82 16.50
N ALA A 87 -9.89 -1.53 17.76
CA ALA A 87 -8.83 -1.78 18.72
C ALA A 87 -8.79 -3.23 19.14
N GLY A 88 -7.62 -3.73 19.42
CA GLY A 88 -7.43 -5.08 19.90
C GLY A 88 -5.99 -5.13 20.34
N GLU A 89 -5.35 -6.27 20.26
CA GLU A 89 -3.94 -6.32 20.53
C GLU A 89 -3.24 -5.48 19.49
N ILE A 90 -3.79 -5.37 18.34
CA ILE A 90 -3.25 -4.58 17.29
C ILE A 90 -4.44 -3.95 16.62
N PHE A 91 -4.33 -2.75 16.11
CA PHE A 91 -5.45 -2.13 15.43
C PHE A 91 -5.68 -2.72 14.06
N LEU A 92 -6.93 -2.89 13.72
CA LEU A 92 -7.32 -3.36 12.39
C LEU A 92 -8.16 -2.27 11.74
N TYR A 93 -7.98 -2.10 10.45
CA TYR A 93 -8.62 -1.02 9.71
C TYR A 93 -9.44 -1.55 8.55
N SER A 94 -10.59 -0.93 8.32
CA SER A 94 -11.44 -1.29 7.17
C SER A 94 -12.09 -0.04 6.63
N VAL A 95 -12.52 -0.08 5.38
CA VAL A 95 -13.15 1.07 4.77
C VAL A 95 -14.60 1.13 5.21
N THR A 96 -15.11 2.32 5.48
CA THR A 96 -16.51 2.51 5.87
C THR A 96 -17.36 2.68 4.61
N ASP A 97 -18.66 2.73 4.75
CA ASP A 97 -19.55 3.00 3.62
C ASP A 97 -19.24 4.37 3.05
N SER A 98 -18.94 5.35 3.89
CA SER A 98 -18.56 6.67 3.41
C SER A 98 -17.27 6.61 2.61
N GLY A 99 -16.33 5.82 3.05
CA GLY A 99 -15.07 5.63 2.33
C GLY A 99 -15.31 4.98 0.99
N LYS A 100 -16.17 3.97 0.93
CA LYS A 100 -16.49 3.30 -0.34
C LYS A 100 -17.15 4.27 -1.29
N ASN A 101 -18.07 5.08 -0.81
CA ASN A 101 -18.75 6.04 -1.67
C ASN A 101 -17.75 7.06 -2.21
N CYS A 102 -16.76 7.42 -1.41
CA CYS A 102 -15.76 8.37 -1.83
C CYS A 102 -14.95 7.83 -2.99
N ILE A 103 -14.50 6.59 -2.92
CA ILE A 103 -13.65 6.07 -3.96
C ILE A 103 -14.36 5.47 -5.13
N HIS A 104 -15.61 5.09 -4.99
CA HIS A 104 -16.32 4.51 -6.12
C HIS A 104 -16.59 5.57 -7.20
N LYS A 105 -16.40 6.83 -6.89
CA LYS A 105 -16.54 7.86 -7.87
C LYS A 105 -15.24 8.09 -8.59
N LEU A 106 -14.14 7.45 -8.17
CA LEU A 106 -12.88 7.67 -8.79
C LEU A 106 -12.67 6.70 -9.92
N GLU A 107 -12.67 7.20 -11.13
CA GLU A 107 -12.48 6.35 -12.27
C GLU A 107 -11.30 6.83 -13.10
N SER A 108 -10.36 7.52 -12.50
CA SER A 108 -9.21 7.98 -13.24
C SER A 108 -8.36 6.77 -13.64
N PRO A 109 -7.59 6.88 -14.70
CA PRO A 109 -6.71 5.77 -15.09
C PRO A 109 -5.77 5.36 -13.96
N TYR A 110 -5.30 6.34 -13.18
CA TYR A 110 -4.41 6.03 -12.08
C TYR A 110 -5.12 5.18 -11.03
N ALA A 111 -6.34 5.55 -10.66
CA ALA A 111 -7.07 4.80 -9.65
C ALA A 111 -7.38 3.39 -10.12
N LEU A 112 -7.74 3.24 -11.38
CA LEU A 112 -8.05 1.93 -11.91
C LEU A 112 -6.80 1.05 -11.97
N GLU A 113 -5.69 1.65 -12.33
CA GLU A 113 -4.46 0.89 -12.41
C GLU A 113 -3.97 0.49 -11.02
N TYR A 114 -4.05 1.39 -10.05
CA TYR A 114 -3.63 1.06 -8.69
C TYR A 114 -4.50 -0.06 -8.13
N ARG A 115 -5.80 -0.01 -8.37
CA ARG A 115 -6.73 -1.04 -7.92
C ARG A 115 -6.34 -2.40 -8.52
N ASN A 116 -6.01 -2.39 -9.80
CA ASN A 116 -5.64 -3.62 -10.48
C ASN A 116 -4.35 -4.20 -9.91
N ILE A 117 -3.36 -3.36 -9.65
CA ILE A 117 -2.09 -3.80 -9.10
C ILE A 117 -2.28 -4.37 -7.69
N VAL A 118 -3.08 -3.72 -6.86
CA VAL A 118 -3.37 -4.20 -5.52
C VAL A 118 -4.03 -5.58 -5.60
N ASN A 119 -4.93 -5.75 -6.56
CA ASN A 119 -5.63 -7.00 -6.71
C ASN A 119 -4.67 -8.12 -7.09
N ILE A 120 -3.73 -7.84 -7.99
CA ILE A 120 -2.74 -8.82 -8.38
C ILE A 120 -1.85 -9.19 -7.18
N ILE A 121 -1.41 -8.22 -6.41
CA ILE A 121 -0.56 -8.47 -5.26
C ILE A 121 -1.33 -9.27 -4.21
N LYS A 122 -2.59 -8.91 -3.99
CA LYS A 122 -3.42 -9.61 -3.04
C LYS A 122 -3.51 -11.08 -3.39
N TYR A 123 -3.71 -11.38 -4.66
CA TYR A 123 -3.85 -12.74 -5.09
C TYR A 123 -2.53 -13.47 -4.98
N ARG A 124 -1.46 -12.84 -5.35
CA ARG A 124 -0.14 -13.47 -5.36
C ARG A 124 0.39 -13.75 -3.95
N TYR A 125 0.13 -12.87 -3.03
CA TYR A 125 0.67 -13.00 -1.70
C TYR A 125 -0.39 -13.27 -0.64
N ALA A 126 -1.48 -13.91 -1.03
CA ALA A 126 -2.60 -14.16 -0.14
C ALA A 126 -2.24 -14.95 1.09
N ASP A 127 -1.26 -15.81 0.96
CA ASP A 127 -0.91 -16.68 2.05
C ASP A 127 0.22 -16.12 2.93
N LYS A 128 0.62 -14.88 2.73
CA LYS A 128 1.72 -14.34 3.50
C LYS A 128 1.24 -13.55 4.68
N SER A 129 1.93 -13.67 5.79
CA SER A 129 1.63 -12.86 6.96
C SER A 129 2.28 -11.50 6.79
N ASP A 130 1.96 -10.57 7.66
CA ASP A 130 2.53 -9.24 7.63
C ASP A 130 4.04 -9.30 7.77
N VAL A 131 4.55 -10.12 8.66
CA VAL A 131 5.97 -10.27 8.88
C VAL A 131 6.63 -10.82 7.63
N GLU A 132 5.99 -11.79 6.99
CA GLU A 132 6.54 -12.37 5.77
C GLU A 132 6.59 -11.35 4.65
N LEU A 133 5.59 -10.49 4.55
CA LEU A 133 5.57 -9.47 3.52
C LEU A 133 6.67 -8.45 3.75
N LEU A 134 6.86 -8.00 4.96
CA LEU A 134 7.91 -7.04 5.27
C LEU A 134 9.29 -7.65 5.07
N ASN A 135 9.45 -8.91 5.40
CA ASN A 135 10.71 -9.61 5.18
C ASN A 135 10.99 -9.76 3.68
N LEU A 136 9.97 -9.99 2.89
CA LEU A 136 10.13 -10.10 1.45
C LEU A 136 10.64 -8.79 0.89
N ILE A 137 10.08 -7.67 1.32
CA ILE A 137 10.51 -6.37 0.88
C ILE A 137 11.98 -6.14 1.27
N GLN A 138 12.35 -6.49 2.48
CA GLN A 138 13.68 -6.30 2.92
C GLN A 138 14.65 -7.17 2.14
N ARG A 139 14.29 -8.39 1.89
CA ARG A 139 15.17 -9.29 1.15
C ARG A 139 15.43 -8.79 -0.27
N LYS A 140 14.40 -8.29 -0.93
CA LYS A 140 14.58 -7.78 -2.26
C LYS A 140 15.48 -6.56 -2.27
N SER A 141 15.44 -5.75 -1.23
CA SER A 141 16.31 -4.62 -1.12
C SER A 141 17.75 -5.03 -0.92
N VAL A 142 17.98 -6.10 -0.18
CA VAL A 142 19.31 -6.56 0.09
C VAL A 142 19.92 -7.26 -1.11
N TYR A 143 19.18 -8.15 -1.70
CA TYR A 143 19.74 -8.94 -2.76
C TYR A 143 20.08 -8.14 -3.98
N GLN A 144 19.43 -7.05 -4.21
CA GLN A 144 19.75 -6.33 -5.40
C GLN A 144 21.00 -5.52 -5.27
N GLU A 145 21.60 -5.47 -4.14
CA GLU A 145 22.80 -4.77 -4.01
C GLU A 145 23.95 -5.60 -4.49
N VAL A 146 23.79 -6.82 -4.69
CA VAL A 146 24.87 -7.66 -5.13
C VAL A 146 24.92 -7.71 -6.65
#